data_c77399d04448a5055e84df6370c9ccae
#
_entry.id   c77399d04448a5055e84df6370c9ccae
#
_cell.length_a   1.000
_cell.length_b   1.000
_cell.length_c   1.000
_cell.angle_alpha   90.00
_cell.angle_beta   90.00
_cell.angle_gamma   90.00
#
_symmetry.space_group_name_H-M   'P 1'
#
loop_
_entity.id
_entity.type
_entity.pdbx_description
1 polymer ?
#
loop_
_entity_poly.entity_id
_entity_poly.type
_entity_poly.pdbx_seq_one_letter_code
_entity_poly.pdbx_strand_id
1 'polypeptide(L)'
;MKDNSEERFPVVDETGKVIGSATRGECHNGSRLLHPVVHLHVFNSRGEVYLQRRPEWKDIQPGKWDTSVGGHVDFGETPEQALLREVREELGITDFCPERVGQYVFDSRRERELVYVNRTVYDGPVTPSAEELDGGRFWTLDEIRAAIGQNILTPNFESEFQQFFL
;
A
#
# COMPACT_ATOMS: atom_id res chain seq x y z
N MET A 1 -3.36 -13.97 4.14
CA MET A 1 -2.06 -14.62 3.92
C MET A 1 -1.07 -14.19 5.00
N LYS A 2 -0.35 -15.13 5.57
CA LYS A 2 0.64 -14.81 6.61
C LYS A 2 1.90 -14.23 5.98
N ASP A 3 2.53 -13.30 6.68
CA ASP A 3 3.83 -12.79 6.28
C ASP A 3 4.85 -13.92 6.32
N ASN A 4 5.69 -13.99 5.29
CA ASN A 4 6.74 -15.00 5.17
C ASN A 4 8.10 -14.30 5.15
N SER A 5 8.89 -14.49 6.21
CA SER A 5 10.20 -13.85 6.34
C SER A 5 11.19 -14.28 5.27
N GLU A 6 10.92 -15.40 4.60
CA GLU A 6 11.79 -15.93 3.53
C GLU A 6 11.41 -15.43 2.14
N GLU A 7 10.32 -14.69 1.99
CA GLU A 7 10.01 -14.05 0.71
C GLU A 7 11.18 -13.16 0.30
N ARG A 8 11.49 -13.14 -1.00
CA ARG A 8 12.58 -12.33 -1.50
C ARG A 8 12.07 -11.10 -2.22
N PHE A 9 12.69 -9.97 -1.90
CA PHE A 9 12.39 -8.67 -2.51
C PHE A 9 13.61 -8.18 -3.28
N PRO A 10 13.42 -7.40 -4.35
CA PRO A 10 14.56 -6.71 -4.96
C PRO A 10 15.05 -5.63 -4.01
N VAL A 11 16.36 -5.46 -3.94
CA VAL A 11 16.97 -4.28 -3.31
C VAL A 11 17.26 -3.32 -4.44
N VAL A 12 16.84 -2.07 -4.30
CA VAL A 12 16.91 -1.07 -5.36
C VAL A 12 17.68 0.16 -4.92
N ASP A 13 18.15 0.95 -5.90
CA ASP A 13 18.61 2.29 -5.63
C ASP A 13 17.43 3.27 -5.64
N GLU A 14 17.66 4.54 -5.39
CA GLU A 14 16.59 5.54 -5.28
C GLU A 14 15.88 5.82 -6.61
N THR A 15 16.46 5.38 -7.73
CA THR A 15 15.80 5.47 -9.05
C THR A 15 14.91 4.27 -9.34
N GLY A 16 14.96 3.24 -8.49
CA GLY A 16 14.22 2.00 -8.68
C GLY A 16 14.99 0.91 -9.42
N LYS A 17 16.26 1.14 -9.75
CA LYS A 17 17.09 0.13 -10.39
C LYS A 17 17.42 -0.98 -9.42
N VAL A 18 17.19 -2.23 -9.82
CA VAL A 18 17.51 -3.40 -9.00
C VAL A 18 19.02 -3.56 -8.89
N ILE A 19 19.53 -3.57 -7.66
CA ILE A 19 20.96 -3.73 -7.37
C ILE A 19 21.26 -4.97 -6.54
N GLY A 20 20.24 -5.75 -6.17
CA GLY A 20 20.41 -6.97 -5.40
C GLY A 20 19.08 -7.56 -4.99
N SER A 21 19.10 -8.47 -4.04
CA SER A 21 17.90 -9.04 -3.44
C SER A 21 18.12 -9.34 -1.98
N ALA A 22 17.04 -9.39 -1.20
CA ALA A 22 17.07 -9.71 0.21
C ALA A 22 15.75 -10.39 0.60
N THR A 23 15.76 -11.10 1.72
CA THR A 23 14.51 -11.68 2.24
C THR A 23 13.68 -10.60 2.93
N ARG A 24 12.38 -10.88 3.10
CA ARG A 24 11.49 -10.01 3.90
C ARG A 24 12.08 -9.77 5.29
N GLY A 25 12.58 -10.83 5.93
CA GLY A 25 13.19 -10.72 7.26
C GLY A 25 14.37 -9.75 7.26
N GLU A 26 15.25 -9.83 6.26
CA GLU A 26 16.39 -8.93 6.14
C GLU A 26 15.96 -7.47 5.91
N CYS A 27 14.93 -7.26 5.11
CA CYS A 27 14.41 -5.91 4.83
C CYS A 27 13.77 -5.26 6.06
N HIS A 28 13.21 -6.06 6.97
CA HIS A 28 12.42 -5.56 8.10
C HIS A 28 13.12 -5.70 9.45
N ASN A 29 14.41 -6.03 9.48
CA ASN A 29 15.16 -6.25 10.72
C ASN A 29 16.04 -5.07 11.14
N GLY A 30 15.84 -3.90 10.55
CA GLY A 30 16.65 -2.72 10.84
C GLY A 30 17.87 -2.56 9.94
N SER A 31 18.08 -3.45 8.95
CA SER A 31 19.16 -3.31 7.97
C SER A 31 18.98 -2.08 7.08
N ARG A 32 17.72 -1.64 6.92
CA ARG A 32 17.34 -0.48 6.13
C ARG A 32 17.71 -0.61 4.65
N LEU A 33 17.65 -1.83 4.12
CA LEU A 33 17.81 -2.07 2.70
C LEU A 33 16.61 -1.49 1.95
N LEU A 34 16.86 -0.66 0.93
CA LEU A 34 15.80 -0.03 0.16
C LEU A 34 15.13 -1.07 -0.73
N HIS A 35 13.84 -1.27 -0.53
CA HIS A 35 13.06 -2.23 -1.31
C HIS A 35 11.75 -1.58 -1.78
N PRO A 36 11.26 -1.97 -2.99
CA PRO A 36 10.09 -1.31 -3.55
C PRO A 36 8.78 -1.84 -3.00
N VAL A 37 7.82 -0.94 -2.83
CA VAL A 37 6.43 -1.28 -2.52
C VAL A 37 5.51 -0.52 -3.47
N VAL A 38 4.31 -1.03 -3.68
CA VAL A 38 3.30 -0.41 -4.52
C VAL A 38 2.07 -0.06 -3.69
N HIS A 39 1.55 1.13 -3.90
CA HIS A 39 0.30 1.59 -3.29
C HIS A 39 -0.69 1.96 -4.39
N LEU A 40 -1.96 1.61 -4.18
CA LEU A 40 -3.04 2.04 -5.05
C LEU A 40 -4.11 2.74 -4.22
N HIS A 41 -4.51 3.92 -4.68
CA HIS A 41 -5.66 4.63 -4.15
C HIS A 41 -6.82 4.44 -5.13
N VAL A 42 -7.86 3.75 -4.68
CA VAL A 42 -9.03 3.43 -5.50
C VAL A 42 -10.10 4.50 -5.26
N PHE A 43 -10.35 5.31 -6.28
CA PHE A 43 -11.43 6.29 -6.29
C PHE A 43 -12.63 5.71 -7.04
N ASN A 44 -13.83 6.15 -6.70
CA ASN A 44 -15.00 5.90 -7.54
C ASN A 44 -15.33 7.17 -8.35
N SER A 45 -16.33 7.07 -9.23
CA SER A 45 -16.71 8.19 -10.09
C SER A 45 -17.31 9.38 -9.31
N ARG A 46 -17.69 9.18 -8.05
CA ARG A 46 -18.15 10.26 -7.17
C ARG A 46 -17.02 10.95 -6.43
N GLY A 47 -15.77 10.55 -6.68
CA GLY A 47 -14.60 11.13 -6.01
C GLY A 47 -14.37 10.62 -4.59
N GLU A 48 -15.05 9.56 -4.19
CA GLU A 48 -14.82 8.91 -2.91
C GLU A 48 -13.64 7.95 -3.04
N VAL A 49 -12.97 7.68 -1.92
CA VAL A 49 -11.76 6.85 -1.88
C VAL A 49 -11.99 5.63 -1.01
N TYR A 50 -11.65 4.46 -1.54
CA TYR A 50 -11.72 3.22 -0.77
C TYR A 50 -10.58 3.14 0.22
N LEU A 51 -10.90 2.92 1.50
CA LEU A 51 -9.91 2.66 2.53
C LEU A 51 -10.17 1.28 3.11
N GLN A 52 -9.08 0.54 3.36
CA GLN A 52 -9.17 -0.74 4.06
C GLN A 52 -9.01 -0.52 5.57
N ARG A 53 -9.63 -1.38 6.36
CA ARG A 53 -9.45 -1.36 7.80
C ARG A 53 -8.46 -2.44 8.20
N ARG A 54 -7.43 -2.04 8.96
CA ARG A 54 -6.44 -2.99 9.48
C ARG A 54 -7.07 -3.83 10.59
N PRO A 55 -6.86 -5.17 10.59
CA PRO A 55 -7.38 -6.01 11.67
C PRO A 55 -6.84 -5.59 13.04
N GLU A 56 -7.63 -5.85 14.08
CA GLU A 56 -7.25 -5.53 15.46
C GLU A 56 -6.05 -6.35 15.94
N TRP A 57 -5.78 -7.51 15.30
CA TRP A 57 -4.66 -8.37 15.68
C TRP A 57 -3.32 -7.92 15.10
N LYS A 58 -3.28 -6.91 14.25
CA LYS A 58 -2.02 -6.39 13.69
C LYS A 58 -1.19 -5.74 14.79
N ASP A 59 0.12 -5.96 14.76
CA ASP A 59 1.05 -5.35 15.71
C ASP A 59 1.19 -3.84 15.51
N ILE A 60 1.14 -3.40 14.26
CA ILE A 60 1.33 -2.01 13.88
C ILE A 60 0.00 -1.41 13.48
N GLN A 61 -0.39 -0.30 14.12
CA GLN A 61 -1.60 0.47 13.81
C GLN A 61 -2.87 -0.38 13.73
N PRO A 62 -3.18 -1.22 14.76
CA PRO A 62 -4.35 -2.09 14.71
C PRO A 62 -5.65 -1.30 14.63
N GLY A 63 -6.61 -1.79 13.84
CA GLY A 63 -7.95 -1.22 13.73
C GLY A 63 -8.04 0.11 12.99
N LYS A 64 -6.94 0.65 12.51
CA LYS A 64 -6.95 1.92 11.78
C LYS A 64 -7.24 1.71 10.31
N TRP A 65 -7.68 2.80 9.66
CA TRP A 65 -7.97 2.79 8.23
C TRP A 65 -6.73 3.19 7.44
N ASP A 66 -6.53 2.53 6.32
CA ASP A 66 -5.29 2.60 5.55
C ASP A 66 -5.58 2.68 4.05
N THR A 67 -4.52 2.91 3.27
CA THR A 67 -4.53 2.94 1.80
C THR A 67 -5.32 1.76 1.23
N SER A 68 -6.01 1.98 0.11
CA SER A 68 -6.83 0.95 -0.54
C SER A 68 -6.08 -0.36 -0.72
N VAL A 69 -4.87 -0.30 -1.27
CA VAL A 69 -3.99 -1.46 -1.47
C VAL A 69 -2.56 -1.06 -1.22
N GLY A 70 -1.82 -1.90 -0.52
CA GLY A 70 -0.39 -1.75 -0.35
C GLY A 70 0.28 -3.12 -0.32
N GLY A 71 1.42 -3.25 -0.98
CA GLY A 71 2.13 -4.52 -0.99
C GLY A 71 3.53 -4.40 -1.53
N HIS A 72 4.30 -5.45 -1.35
CA HIS A 72 5.70 -5.51 -1.76
C HIS A 72 5.84 -6.01 -3.20
N VAL A 73 6.92 -5.59 -3.84
CA VAL A 73 7.32 -6.14 -5.14
C VAL A 73 8.17 -7.37 -4.86
N ASP A 74 7.82 -8.52 -5.43
CA ASP A 74 8.61 -9.73 -5.29
C ASP A 74 9.82 -9.68 -6.22
N PHE A 75 10.90 -10.36 -5.86
CA PHE A 75 12.08 -10.44 -6.70
C PHE A 75 11.70 -11.07 -8.05
N GLY A 76 12.04 -10.37 -9.13
CA GLY A 76 11.69 -10.81 -10.49
C GLY A 76 10.39 -10.19 -11.03
N GLU A 77 9.61 -9.50 -10.18
CA GLU A 77 8.43 -8.76 -10.64
C GLU A 77 8.80 -7.32 -10.98
N THR A 78 8.06 -6.74 -11.92
CA THR A 78 8.05 -5.29 -12.09
C THR A 78 7.07 -4.68 -11.09
N PRO A 79 7.19 -3.38 -10.76
CA PRO A 79 6.20 -2.71 -9.91
C PRO A 79 4.78 -2.83 -10.46
N GLU A 80 4.60 -2.79 -11.78
CA GLU A 80 3.30 -2.93 -12.43
C GLU A 80 2.69 -4.31 -12.22
N GLN A 81 3.51 -5.35 -12.34
CA GLN A 81 3.07 -6.74 -12.09
C GLN A 81 2.69 -6.94 -10.62
N ALA A 82 3.49 -6.41 -9.72
CA ALA A 82 3.22 -6.48 -8.28
C ALA A 82 1.90 -5.78 -7.95
N LEU A 83 1.65 -4.61 -8.55
CA LEU A 83 0.43 -3.86 -8.34
C LEU A 83 -0.81 -4.67 -8.74
N LEU A 84 -0.79 -5.26 -9.94
CA LEU A 84 -1.91 -6.07 -10.42
C LEU A 84 -2.17 -7.28 -9.51
N ARG A 85 -1.10 -7.93 -9.06
CA ARG A 85 -1.19 -9.09 -8.17
C ARG A 85 -1.77 -8.70 -6.81
N GLU A 86 -1.25 -7.66 -6.19
CA GLU A 86 -1.70 -7.21 -4.87
C GLU A 86 -3.16 -6.74 -4.90
N VAL A 87 -3.56 -6.03 -5.94
CA VAL A 87 -4.94 -5.54 -6.05
C VAL A 87 -5.91 -6.71 -6.20
N ARG A 88 -5.55 -7.72 -6.98
CA ARG A 88 -6.36 -8.92 -7.12
C ARG A 88 -6.46 -9.67 -5.79
N GLU A 89 -5.34 -9.84 -5.10
CA GLU A 89 -5.30 -10.58 -3.84
C GLU A 89 -6.06 -9.86 -2.71
N GLU A 90 -5.92 -8.55 -2.62
CA GLU A 90 -6.50 -7.79 -1.50
C GLU A 90 -7.95 -7.37 -1.75
N LEU A 91 -8.31 -6.97 -2.97
CA LEU A 91 -9.63 -6.41 -3.26
C LEU A 91 -10.42 -7.18 -4.34
N GLY A 92 -9.83 -8.19 -4.94
CA GLY A 92 -10.50 -8.98 -5.97
C GLY A 92 -10.75 -8.21 -7.27
N ILE A 93 -10.03 -7.13 -7.52
CA ILE A 93 -10.19 -6.31 -8.72
C ILE A 93 -9.17 -6.75 -9.77
N THR A 94 -9.63 -7.04 -10.99
CA THR A 94 -8.77 -7.47 -12.09
C THR A 94 -8.87 -6.56 -13.31
N ASP A 95 -9.97 -5.83 -13.46
CA ASP A 95 -10.21 -4.96 -14.64
C ASP A 95 -10.16 -3.49 -14.21
N PHE A 96 -8.96 -2.91 -14.21
CA PHE A 96 -8.75 -1.52 -13.86
C PHE A 96 -7.51 -0.97 -14.56
N CYS A 97 -7.44 0.34 -14.68
CA CYS A 97 -6.32 1.04 -15.32
C CYS A 97 -5.62 1.93 -14.29
N PRO A 98 -4.49 1.49 -13.72
CA PRO A 98 -3.76 2.33 -12.76
C PRO A 98 -2.98 3.44 -13.46
N GLU A 99 -2.91 4.58 -12.79
CA GLU A 99 -2.11 5.72 -13.22
C GLU A 99 -1.05 5.98 -12.15
N ARG A 100 0.22 6.07 -12.55
CA ARG A 100 1.31 6.43 -11.64
C ARG A 100 1.22 7.91 -11.31
N VAL A 101 1.12 8.22 -10.02
CA VAL A 101 1.04 9.60 -9.52
C VAL A 101 2.41 10.13 -9.12
N GLY A 102 3.24 9.28 -8.55
CA GLY A 102 4.58 9.66 -8.12
C GLY A 102 5.26 8.55 -7.34
N GLN A 103 6.39 8.89 -6.73
CA GLN A 103 7.13 7.96 -5.89
C GLN A 103 7.93 8.72 -4.82
N TYR A 104 8.22 8.07 -3.72
CA TYR A 104 9.02 8.65 -2.64
C TYR A 104 9.68 7.55 -1.82
N VAL A 105 10.69 7.91 -1.04
CA VAL A 105 11.33 6.99 -0.09
C VAL A 105 10.69 7.18 1.27
N PHE A 106 10.10 6.10 1.79
CA PHE A 106 9.64 6.03 3.17
C PHE A 106 10.79 5.51 4.02
N ASP A 107 11.16 6.25 5.04
CA ASP A 107 12.32 5.95 5.87
C ASP A 107 11.89 5.89 7.34
N SER A 108 12.04 4.72 7.95
CA SER A 108 11.74 4.50 9.35
C SER A 108 12.93 3.82 10.04
N ARG A 109 12.85 3.62 11.35
CA ARG A 109 13.89 2.91 12.08
C ARG A 109 14.06 1.46 11.64
N ARG A 110 12.96 0.85 11.16
CA ARG A 110 12.90 -0.58 10.82
C ARG A 110 13.25 -0.84 9.36
N GLU A 111 12.89 0.10 8.47
CA GLU A 111 12.94 -0.18 7.04
C GLU A 111 13.01 1.08 6.20
N ARG A 112 13.45 0.91 4.94
CA ARG A 112 13.37 1.91 3.90
C ARG A 112 12.63 1.33 2.71
N GLU A 113 11.60 2.03 2.26
CA GLU A 113 10.78 1.59 1.14
C GLU A 113 10.77 2.64 0.04
N LEU A 114 10.95 2.20 -1.21
CA LEU A 114 10.67 3.04 -2.37
C LEU A 114 9.19 2.82 -2.72
N VAL A 115 8.36 3.81 -2.40
CA VAL A 115 6.91 3.69 -2.56
C VAL A 115 6.49 4.24 -3.92
N TYR A 116 5.90 3.39 -4.74
CA TYR A 116 5.28 3.80 -6.01
C TYR A 116 3.81 4.07 -5.75
N VAL A 117 3.38 5.33 -5.94
CA VAL A 117 2.02 5.77 -5.66
C VAL A 117 1.22 5.77 -6.95
N ASN A 118 0.10 5.05 -6.94
CA ASN A 118 -0.79 4.91 -8.09
C ASN A 118 -2.22 5.25 -7.69
N ARG A 119 -3.04 5.59 -8.66
CA ARG A 119 -4.47 5.81 -8.49
C ARG A 119 -5.24 5.13 -9.61
N THR A 120 -6.51 4.87 -9.37
CA THR A 120 -7.46 4.44 -10.40
C THR A 120 -8.85 4.94 -10.05
N VAL A 121 -9.71 5.02 -11.07
CA VAL A 121 -11.16 5.26 -10.87
C VAL A 121 -11.85 3.96 -11.20
N TYR A 122 -12.61 3.41 -10.24
CA TYR A 122 -13.22 2.10 -10.36
C TYR A 122 -14.59 2.09 -9.68
N ASP A 123 -15.62 1.69 -10.41
CA ASP A 123 -17.00 1.65 -9.90
C ASP A 123 -17.54 0.23 -9.78
N GLY A 124 -16.73 -0.76 -10.07
CA GLY A 124 -17.15 -2.16 -9.99
C GLY A 124 -17.13 -2.71 -8.56
N PRO A 125 -17.41 -4.01 -8.42
CA PRO A 125 -17.46 -4.64 -7.10
C PRO A 125 -16.05 -4.73 -6.47
N VAL A 126 -16.00 -4.57 -5.15
CA VAL A 126 -14.80 -4.69 -4.35
C VAL A 126 -15.02 -5.80 -3.32
N THR A 127 -14.13 -6.79 -3.32
CA THR A 127 -14.20 -7.95 -2.41
C THR A 127 -12.92 -8.00 -1.58
N PRO A 128 -12.89 -7.36 -0.40
CA PRO A 128 -11.68 -7.37 0.43
C PRO A 128 -11.37 -8.77 0.95
N SER A 129 -10.08 -9.10 1.00
CA SER A 129 -9.62 -10.38 1.53
C SER A 129 -9.90 -10.47 3.02
N ALA A 130 -10.68 -11.46 3.45
CA ALA A 130 -11.01 -11.65 4.86
C ALA A 130 -9.82 -12.12 5.69
N GLU A 131 -8.79 -12.68 5.04
CA GLU A 131 -7.59 -13.15 5.72
C GLU A 131 -6.66 -11.99 6.13
N GLU A 132 -6.61 -10.95 5.33
CA GLU A 132 -5.64 -9.85 5.49
C GLU A 132 -6.27 -8.57 6.02
N LEU A 133 -7.56 -8.37 5.77
CA LEU A 133 -8.25 -7.10 6.03
C LEU A 133 -9.49 -7.33 6.90
N ASP A 134 -9.83 -6.30 7.66
CA ASP A 134 -11.08 -6.24 8.41
C ASP A 134 -12.10 -5.38 7.63
N GLY A 135 -12.27 -5.70 6.34
CA GLY A 135 -13.17 -5.00 5.45
C GLY A 135 -12.62 -3.66 4.98
N GLY A 136 -13.53 -2.86 4.45
CA GLY A 136 -13.22 -1.53 3.94
C GLY A 136 -14.48 -0.84 3.47
N ARG A 137 -14.37 0.44 3.13
CA ARG A 137 -15.47 1.20 2.54
C ARG A 137 -14.96 2.42 1.79
N PHE A 138 -15.81 3.02 1.00
CA PHE A 138 -15.51 4.31 0.40
C PHE A 138 -15.74 5.44 1.40
N TRP A 139 -14.83 6.41 1.39
CA TRP A 139 -14.85 7.61 2.22
C TRP A 139 -14.95 8.84 1.31
N THR A 140 -15.73 9.82 1.72
CA THR A 140 -15.69 11.11 1.03
C THR A 140 -14.40 11.85 1.41
N LEU A 141 -13.98 12.80 0.58
CA LEU A 141 -12.82 13.62 0.90
C LEU A 141 -13.03 14.42 2.19
N ASP A 142 -14.24 14.89 2.45
CA ASP A 142 -14.56 15.60 3.69
C ASP A 142 -14.40 14.70 4.91
N GLU A 143 -14.83 13.44 4.81
CA GLU A 143 -14.64 12.47 5.89
C GLU A 143 -13.16 12.23 6.15
N ILE A 144 -12.35 12.10 5.09
CA ILE A 144 -10.91 11.91 5.22
C ILE A 144 -10.27 13.13 5.89
N ARG A 145 -10.60 14.34 5.44
CA ARG A 145 -10.06 15.57 6.03
C ARG A 145 -10.40 15.67 7.51
N ALA A 146 -11.62 15.32 7.89
CA ALA A 146 -12.05 15.36 9.28
C ALA A 146 -11.33 14.31 10.15
N ALA A 147 -10.91 13.21 9.56
CA ALA A 147 -10.23 12.12 10.29
C ALA A 147 -8.72 12.33 10.44
N ILE A 148 -8.12 13.17 9.61
CA ILE A 148 -6.69 13.46 9.68
C ILE A 148 -6.34 14.05 11.05
N GLY A 149 -5.32 13.48 11.70
CA GLY A 149 -4.88 13.91 13.02
C GLY A 149 -5.72 13.40 14.18
N GLN A 150 -6.74 12.59 13.91
CA GLN A 150 -7.66 12.07 14.94
C GLN A 150 -7.34 10.64 15.39
N ASN A 151 -6.19 10.10 14.99
CA ASN A 151 -5.78 8.74 15.34
C ASN A 151 -6.73 7.65 14.79
N ILE A 152 -7.38 7.94 13.66
CA ILE A 152 -8.32 7.05 12.97
C ILE A 152 -7.67 6.42 11.75
N LEU A 153 -6.86 7.22 11.03
CA LEU A 153 -6.14 6.80 9.83
C LEU A 153 -4.70 6.46 10.18
N THR A 154 -4.06 5.58 9.42
CA THR A 154 -2.64 5.33 9.64
C THR A 154 -1.82 6.58 9.32
N PRO A 155 -0.71 6.82 10.04
CA PRO A 155 0.15 7.97 9.75
C PRO A 155 0.69 7.95 8.32
N ASN A 156 0.99 6.77 7.79
CA ASN A 156 1.49 6.63 6.43
C ASN A 156 0.45 7.07 5.40
N PHE A 157 -0.80 6.66 5.58
CA PHE A 157 -1.89 7.09 4.70
C PHE A 157 -2.08 8.60 4.77
N GLU A 158 -2.10 9.16 5.98
CA GLU A 158 -2.30 10.61 6.16
C GLU A 158 -1.23 11.41 5.42
N SER A 159 0.03 11.02 5.59
CA SER A 159 1.15 11.71 4.95
C SER A 159 1.09 11.60 3.43
N GLU A 160 0.91 10.40 2.92
CA GLU A 160 0.86 10.16 1.48
C GLU A 160 -0.33 10.83 0.81
N PHE A 161 -1.50 10.70 1.41
CA PHE A 161 -2.72 11.26 0.83
C PHE A 161 -2.67 12.79 0.76
N GLN A 162 -2.16 13.42 1.81
CA GLN A 162 -1.97 14.88 1.82
C GLN A 162 -0.97 15.31 0.76
N GLN A 163 0.12 14.57 0.59
CA GLN A 163 1.16 14.92 -0.38
C GLN A 163 0.67 14.83 -1.82
N PHE A 164 -0.11 13.82 -2.16
CA PHE A 164 -0.45 13.52 -3.56
C PHE A 164 -1.87 13.89 -3.96
N PHE A 165 -2.80 14.04 -3.03
CA PHE A 165 -4.23 14.19 -3.36
C PHE A 165 -4.93 15.38 -2.68
N LEU A 166 -4.28 16.05 -1.74
CA LEU A 166 -4.88 17.20 -1.05
C LEU A 166 -4.09 18.50 -1.20
#